data_9b5afb866608649385c26dfd5b5be735
#
_entry.id   9b5afb866608649385c26dfd5b5be735
#
_cell.length_a   1.000
_cell.length_b   1.000
_cell.length_c   1.000
_cell.angle_alpha   90.00
_cell.angle_beta   90.00
_cell.angle_gamma   90.00
#
_symmetry.space_group_name_H-M   'P 1'
#
loop_
_entity.id
_entity.type
_entity.pdbx_description
1 polymer ?
#
loop_
_entity_poly.entity_id
_entity_poly.type
_entity_poly.pdbx_seq_one_letter_code
_entity_poly.pdbx_strand_id
1 'polypeptide(L)'
;MMKKYFFALIMIALTVLAWIITYSQLPNEVATHWGISGEAGDFSKKPAAIATLVGIMIIQYILMVLMPKIDPRRNYTAFTRAYLTIFNTMFLVLFIINLITILTGLGVKLPIPYLGSFILGAIFMVFGNFLQQVRPNFFLGIRTPWTLSSENVWRLLIN
;
A
#
# COMPACT_ATOMS: atom_id res chain seq x y z
N MET A 1 6.14 -3.16 -21.54
CA MET A 1 6.56 -2.58 -20.23
C MET A 1 5.38 -2.09 -19.39
N MET A 2 4.37 -1.43 -19.94
CA MET A 2 3.19 -0.90 -19.24
C MET A 2 2.30 -1.94 -18.54
N LYS A 3 2.16 -3.16 -19.08
CA LYS A 3 1.30 -4.22 -18.49
C LYS A 3 1.63 -4.58 -17.04
N LYS A 4 2.88 -4.40 -16.60
CA LYS A 4 3.30 -4.73 -15.23
C LYS A 4 2.69 -3.83 -14.16
N TYR A 5 2.44 -2.56 -14.49
CA TYR A 5 1.98 -1.53 -13.55
C TYR A 5 0.50 -1.16 -13.73
N PHE A 6 -0.19 -1.90 -14.62
CA PHE A 6 -1.57 -1.60 -14.98
C PHE A 6 -2.54 -1.71 -13.80
N PHE A 7 -2.32 -2.70 -12.93
CA PHE A 7 -3.13 -2.87 -11.72
C PHE A 7 -3.06 -1.63 -10.81
N ALA A 8 -1.86 -1.11 -10.56
CA ALA A 8 -1.67 0.09 -9.74
C ALA A 8 -2.40 1.31 -10.32
N LEU A 9 -2.31 1.50 -11.64
CA LEU A 9 -3.01 2.59 -12.32
C LEU A 9 -4.54 2.46 -12.22
N ILE A 10 -5.06 1.22 -12.33
CA ILE A 10 -6.49 0.97 -12.12
C ILE A 10 -6.90 1.35 -10.70
N MET A 11 -6.14 0.93 -9.68
CA MET A 11 -6.46 1.24 -8.28
C MET A 11 -6.47 2.76 -8.03
N ILE A 12 -5.49 3.49 -8.56
CA ILE A 12 -5.46 4.95 -8.47
C ILE A 12 -6.67 5.56 -9.18
N ALA A 13 -6.95 5.14 -10.41
CA ALA A 13 -8.07 5.67 -11.19
C ALA A 13 -9.42 5.42 -10.51
N LEU A 14 -9.65 4.20 -9.98
CA LEU A 14 -10.86 3.87 -9.22
C LEU A 14 -10.98 4.69 -7.94
N THR A 15 -9.87 4.91 -7.24
CA THR A 15 -9.84 5.75 -6.03
C THR A 15 -10.25 7.19 -6.37
N VAL A 16 -9.62 7.79 -7.38
CA VAL A 16 -9.92 9.15 -7.81
C VAL A 16 -11.37 9.27 -8.28
N LEU A 17 -11.86 8.30 -9.04
CA LEU A 17 -13.25 8.26 -9.49
C LEU A 17 -14.23 8.18 -8.32
N ALA A 18 -13.95 7.32 -7.33
CA ALA A 18 -14.78 7.21 -6.13
C ALA A 18 -14.87 8.54 -5.38
N TRP A 19 -13.74 9.25 -5.18
CA TRP A 19 -13.73 10.57 -4.57
C TRP A 19 -14.51 11.61 -5.37
N ILE A 20 -14.37 11.63 -6.70
CA ILE A 20 -15.10 12.58 -7.57
C ILE A 20 -16.61 12.37 -7.44
N ILE A 21 -17.07 11.12 -7.54
CA ILE A 21 -18.50 10.78 -7.51
C ILE A 21 -19.14 11.15 -6.15
N THR A 22 -18.41 10.92 -5.06
CA THR A 22 -18.97 11.10 -3.71
C THR A 22 -18.69 12.48 -3.10
N TYR A 23 -17.84 13.29 -3.73
CA TYR A 23 -17.32 14.54 -3.16
C TYR A 23 -18.40 15.49 -2.64
N SER A 24 -19.50 15.66 -3.38
CA SER A 24 -20.62 16.55 -3.02
C SER A 24 -21.46 16.02 -1.87
N GLN A 25 -21.46 14.71 -1.66
CA GLN A 25 -22.26 14.03 -0.64
C GLN A 25 -21.51 13.91 0.71
N LEU A 26 -20.19 14.03 0.69
CA LEU A 26 -19.35 13.92 1.86
C LEU A 26 -19.42 15.16 2.75
N PRO A 27 -19.33 15.04 4.09
CA PRO A 27 -19.18 16.16 5.01
C PRO A 27 -17.88 16.94 4.73
N ASN A 28 -17.74 18.13 5.29
CA ASN A 28 -16.54 18.95 5.08
C ASN A 28 -15.27 18.32 5.66
N GLU A 29 -15.40 17.50 6.69
CA GLU A 29 -14.34 16.74 7.31
C GLU A 29 -14.67 15.25 7.28
N VAL A 30 -13.68 14.43 6.96
CA VAL A 30 -13.79 12.97 6.88
C VAL A 30 -12.76 12.33 7.82
N ALA A 31 -13.12 11.18 8.40
CA ALA A 31 -12.20 10.43 9.24
C ALA A 31 -11.06 9.86 8.40
N THR A 32 -9.84 10.08 8.85
CA THR A 32 -8.61 9.59 8.20
C THR A 32 -7.83 8.61 9.06
N HIS A 33 -8.18 8.49 10.32
CA HIS A 33 -7.62 7.54 11.27
C HIS A 33 -8.68 6.96 12.19
N TRP A 34 -8.52 5.70 12.58
CA TRP A 34 -9.44 4.99 13.49
C TRP A 34 -8.64 4.30 14.58
N GLY A 35 -9.16 4.36 15.80
CA GLY A 35 -8.62 3.61 16.94
C GLY A 35 -8.86 2.11 16.84
N ILE A 36 -8.28 1.36 17.78
CA ILE A 36 -8.40 -0.09 17.84
C ILE A 36 -9.85 -0.52 18.07
N SER A 37 -10.64 0.27 18.82
CA SER A 37 -12.07 0.06 19.07
C SER A 37 -12.95 0.47 17.88
N GLY A 38 -12.36 1.12 16.84
CA GLY A 38 -13.04 1.50 15.60
C GLY A 38 -13.67 2.89 15.64
N GLU A 39 -13.46 3.67 16.70
CA GLU A 39 -13.81 5.08 16.72
C GLU A 39 -12.91 5.89 15.81
N ALA A 40 -13.48 6.90 15.15
CA ALA A 40 -12.71 7.85 14.37
C ALA A 40 -11.84 8.71 15.31
N GLY A 41 -10.52 8.61 15.17
CA GLY A 41 -9.56 9.34 15.99
C GLY A 41 -9.21 10.72 15.43
N ASP A 42 -8.95 10.80 14.13
CA ASP A 42 -8.57 12.04 13.47
C ASP A 42 -9.46 12.33 12.26
N PHE A 43 -9.76 13.61 12.08
CA PHE A 43 -10.53 14.12 10.96
C PHE A 43 -9.68 15.10 10.14
N SER A 44 -9.88 15.07 8.83
CA SER A 44 -9.24 16.01 7.89
C SER A 44 -10.27 16.61 6.97
N LYS A 45 -10.04 17.87 6.57
CA LYS A 45 -10.85 18.50 5.51
C LYS A 45 -10.77 17.67 4.23
N LYS A 46 -11.90 17.50 3.54
CA LYS A 46 -11.98 16.70 2.28
C LYS A 46 -10.79 16.88 1.32
N PRO A 47 -10.43 18.13 0.95
CA PRO A 47 -9.32 18.33 0.02
C PRO A 47 -7.97 17.82 0.57
N ALA A 48 -7.74 18.00 1.88
CA ALA A 48 -6.52 17.51 2.52
C ALA A 48 -6.49 15.98 2.60
N ALA A 49 -7.61 15.34 2.96
CA ALA A 49 -7.73 13.88 2.96
C ALA A 49 -7.46 13.29 1.58
N ILE A 50 -8.06 13.85 0.52
CA ILE A 50 -7.82 13.41 -0.86
C ILE A 50 -6.35 13.59 -1.23
N ALA A 51 -5.78 14.78 -0.98
CA ALA A 51 -4.38 15.06 -1.32
C ALA A 51 -3.43 14.10 -0.61
N THR A 52 -3.68 13.77 0.66
CA THR A 52 -2.85 12.83 1.42
C THR A 52 -3.02 11.40 0.92
N LEU A 53 -4.25 10.89 0.87
CA LEU A 53 -4.51 9.48 0.57
C LEU A 53 -4.19 9.13 -0.89
N VAL A 54 -4.61 9.96 -1.84
CA VAL A 54 -4.27 9.77 -3.27
C VAL A 54 -2.79 10.09 -3.51
N GLY A 55 -2.25 11.11 -2.83
CA GLY A 55 -0.84 11.46 -2.91
C GLY A 55 0.08 10.32 -2.48
N ILE A 56 -0.25 9.59 -1.40
CA ILE A 56 0.49 8.39 -0.99
C ILE A 56 0.47 7.34 -2.10
N MET A 57 -0.67 7.09 -2.75
CA MET A 57 -0.76 6.14 -3.88
C MET A 57 0.12 6.58 -5.06
N ILE A 58 0.15 7.87 -5.39
CA ILE A 58 0.99 8.42 -6.45
C ILE A 58 2.48 8.23 -6.10
N ILE A 59 2.87 8.58 -4.88
CA ILE A 59 4.25 8.39 -4.40
C ILE A 59 4.63 6.92 -4.47
N GLN A 60 3.76 6.02 -4.00
CA GLN A 60 3.98 4.58 -4.08
C GLN A 60 4.15 4.10 -5.53
N TYR A 61 3.36 4.63 -6.48
CA TYR A 61 3.50 4.31 -7.90
C TYR A 61 4.86 4.76 -8.45
N ILE A 62 5.28 5.97 -8.12
CA ILE A 62 6.59 6.50 -8.50
C ILE A 62 7.69 5.60 -7.95
N LEU A 63 7.63 5.23 -6.68
CA LEU A 63 8.60 4.33 -6.06
C LEU A 63 8.60 2.95 -6.74
N MET A 64 7.43 2.38 -7.01
CA MET A 64 7.28 1.10 -7.72
C MET A 64 7.96 1.12 -9.10
N VAL A 65 7.94 2.24 -9.80
CA VAL A 65 8.56 2.36 -11.13
C VAL A 65 10.05 2.68 -11.04
N LEU A 66 10.45 3.49 -10.06
CA LEU A 66 11.83 3.98 -9.94
C LEU A 66 12.78 2.98 -9.23
N MET A 67 12.31 2.31 -8.16
CA MET A 67 13.18 1.41 -7.38
C MET A 67 13.98 0.41 -8.24
N PRO A 68 13.37 -0.31 -9.22
CA PRO A 68 14.12 -1.23 -10.07
C PRO A 68 15.16 -0.56 -10.96
N LYS A 69 15.04 0.74 -11.20
CA LYS A 69 15.96 1.50 -12.08
C LYS A 69 17.15 2.08 -11.32
N ILE A 70 16.91 2.51 -10.08
CA ILE A 70 17.92 3.18 -9.24
C ILE A 70 18.67 2.22 -8.34
N ASP A 71 18.21 0.96 -8.19
CA ASP A 71 18.90 -0.04 -7.39
C ASP A 71 20.22 -0.47 -8.07
N PRO A 72 21.37 -0.26 -7.42
CA PRO A 72 22.66 -0.66 -7.96
C PRO A 72 22.77 -2.17 -8.25
N ARG A 73 22.06 -3.02 -7.49
CA ARG A 73 22.10 -4.49 -7.66
C ARG A 73 21.28 -4.99 -8.84
N ARG A 74 20.30 -4.23 -9.31
CA ARG A 74 19.44 -4.52 -10.48
C ARG A 74 18.82 -5.92 -10.51
N ASN A 75 18.64 -6.56 -9.34
CA ASN A 75 18.19 -7.96 -9.22
C ASN A 75 16.67 -8.16 -9.41
N TYR A 76 15.91 -7.11 -9.70
CA TYR A 76 14.43 -7.15 -9.74
C TYR A 76 13.85 -8.11 -10.79
N THR A 77 14.59 -8.42 -11.83
CA THR A 77 14.17 -9.42 -12.82
C THR A 77 14.03 -10.81 -12.21
N ALA A 78 14.87 -11.14 -11.22
CA ALA A 78 14.87 -12.44 -10.55
C ALA A 78 13.69 -12.64 -9.58
N PHE A 79 13.05 -11.55 -9.11
CA PHE A 79 11.91 -11.61 -8.20
C PHE A 79 10.75 -10.68 -8.59
N THR A 80 10.60 -10.41 -9.89
CA THR A 80 9.56 -9.51 -10.41
C THR A 80 8.16 -9.86 -9.90
N ARG A 81 7.83 -11.16 -9.79
CA ARG A 81 6.53 -11.61 -9.28
C ARG A 81 6.30 -11.17 -7.83
N ALA A 82 7.24 -11.47 -6.95
CA ALA A 82 7.16 -11.07 -5.54
C ALA A 82 7.08 -9.55 -5.40
N TYR A 83 7.92 -8.81 -6.12
CA TYR A 83 7.92 -7.36 -6.16
C TYR A 83 6.54 -6.79 -6.52
N LEU A 84 5.99 -7.24 -7.65
CA LEU A 84 4.68 -6.77 -8.12
C LEU A 84 3.55 -7.17 -7.16
N THR A 85 3.59 -8.38 -6.61
CA THR A 85 2.56 -8.83 -5.65
C THR A 85 2.58 -7.96 -4.39
N ILE A 86 3.75 -7.70 -3.81
CA ILE A 86 3.87 -6.86 -2.62
C ILE A 86 3.31 -5.45 -2.90
N PHE A 87 3.75 -4.81 -3.98
CA PHE A 87 3.27 -3.47 -4.31
C PHE A 87 1.77 -3.43 -4.66
N ASN A 88 1.27 -4.40 -5.42
CA ASN A 88 -0.15 -4.48 -5.76
C ASN A 88 -1.03 -4.72 -4.52
N THR A 89 -0.56 -5.51 -3.55
CA THR A 89 -1.26 -5.67 -2.26
C THR A 89 -1.33 -4.34 -1.51
N MET A 90 -0.26 -3.56 -1.48
CA MET A 90 -0.26 -2.24 -0.86
C MET A 90 -1.22 -1.27 -1.57
N PHE A 91 -1.30 -1.31 -2.93
CA PHE A 91 -2.30 -0.53 -3.67
C PHE A 91 -3.72 -0.92 -3.33
N LEU A 92 -3.98 -2.23 -3.22
CA LEU A 92 -5.30 -2.73 -2.80
C LEU A 92 -5.66 -2.26 -1.40
N VAL A 93 -4.73 -2.33 -0.46
CA VAL A 93 -4.92 -1.84 0.91
C VAL A 93 -5.21 -0.35 0.94
N LEU A 94 -4.44 0.46 0.22
CA LEU A 94 -4.68 1.91 0.14
C LEU A 94 -6.04 2.23 -0.50
N PHE A 95 -6.44 1.47 -1.52
CA PHE A 95 -7.77 1.59 -2.11
C PHE A 95 -8.87 1.28 -1.10
N ILE A 96 -8.73 0.20 -0.33
CA ILE A 96 -9.70 -0.16 0.72
C ILE A 96 -9.77 0.92 1.81
N ILE A 97 -8.62 1.47 2.24
CA ILE A 97 -8.59 2.58 3.22
C ILE A 97 -9.34 3.80 2.67
N ASN A 98 -9.13 4.17 1.40
CA ASN A 98 -9.89 5.25 0.76
C ASN A 98 -11.39 4.97 0.74
N LEU A 99 -11.81 3.71 0.44
CA LEU A 99 -13.22 3.33 0.48
C LEU A 99 -13.80 3.41 1.90
N ILE A 100 -13.05 2.97 2.91
CA ILE A 100 -13.48 3.08 4.32
C ILE A 100 -13.69 4.55 4.67
N THR A 101 -12.76 5.45 4.33
CA THR A 101 -12.89 6.90 4.54
C THR A 101 -14.15 7.46 3.87
N ILE A 102 -14.39 7.10 2.62
CA ILE A 102 -15.56 7.56 1.87
C ILE A 102 -16.85 7.01 2.48
N LEU A 103 -16.93 5.71 2.72
CA LEU A 103 -18.14 5.06 3.22
C LEU A 103 -18.51 5.56 4.62
N THR A 104 -17.53 5.70 5.51
CA THR A 104 -17.78 6.26 6.86
C THR A 104 -18.20 7.72 6.77
N GLY A 105 -17.62 8.50 5.85
CA GLY A 105 -18.03 9.87 5.58
C GLY A 105 -19.47 9.99 5.04
N LEU A 106 -19.94 9.00 4.30
CA LEU A 106 -21.34 8.89 3.86
C LEU A 106 -22.29 8.36 4.95
N GLY A 107 -21.78 8.12 6.16
CA GLY A 107 -22.59 7.65 7.30
C GLY A 107 -22.78 6.14 7.36
N VAL A 108 -22.08 5.36 6.52
CA VAL A 108 -22.14 3.89 6.57
C VAL A 108 -21.37 3.39 7.80
N LYS A 109 -22.06 2.63 8.65
CA LYS A 109 -21.44 2.00 9.84
C LYS A 109 -20.66 0.76 9.41
N LEU A 110 -19.34 0.84 9.46
CA LEU A 110 -18.45 -0.26 9.14
C LEU A 110 -17.87 -0.89 10.41
N PRO A 111 -17.68 -2.21 10.45
CA PRO A 111 -17.02 -2.90 11.56
C PRO A 111 -15.51 -2.72 11.49
N ILE A 112 -15.02 -1.49 11.71
CA ILE A 112 -13.63 -1.08 11.52
C ILE A 112 -12.61 -1.99 12.22
N PRO A 113 -12.83 -2.44 13.50
CA PRO A 113 -11.87 -3.32 14.17
C PRO A 113 -11.63 -4.64 13.42
N TYR A 114 -12.72 -5.24 12.90
CA TYR A 114 -12.62 -6.49 12.13
C TYR A 114 -11.97 -6.25 10.77
N LEU A 115 -12.33 -5.16 10.07
CA LEU A 115 -11.72 -4.80 8.79
C LEU A 115 -10.23 -4.52 8.96
N GLY A 116 -9.83 -3.76 9.96
CA GLY A 116 -8.43 -3.46 10.27
C GLY A 116 -7.63 -4.73 10.55
N SER A 117 -8.14 -5.62 11.40
CA SER A 117 -7.50 -6.90 11.71
C SER A 117 -7.38 -7.80 10.49
N PHE A 118 -8.41 -7.86 9.64
CA PHE A 118 -8.40 -8.65 8.41
C PHE A 118 -7.38 -8.10 7.40
N ILE A 119 -7.35 -6.79 7.19
CA ILE A 119 -6.38 -6.12 6.30
C ILE A 119 -4.97 -6.38 6.79
N LEU A 120 -4.71 -6.22 8.09
CA LEU A 120 -3.39 -6.45 8.67
C LEU A 120 -2.96 -7.91 8.52
N GLY A 121 -3.86 -8.86 8.80
CA GLY A 121 -3.61 -10.29 8.59
C GLY A 121 -3.30 -10.63 7.13
N ALA A 122 -4.05 -10.06 6.18
CA ALA A 122 -3.80 -10.23 4.76
C ALA A 122 -2.44 -9.67 4.31
N ILE A 123 -2.06 -8.49 4.84
CA ILE A 123 -0.72 -7.91 4.60
C ILE A 123 0.36 -8.87 5.09
N PHE A 124 0.29 -9.33 6.33
CA PHE A 124 1.30 -10.24 6.88
C PHE A 124 1.36 -11.56 6.12
N MET A 125 0.20 -12.10 5.70
CA MET A 125 0.16 -13.32 4.89
C MET A 125 0.88 -13.13 3.55
N VAL A 126 0.62 -12.02 2.84
CA VAL A 126 1.28 -11.75 1.56
C VAL A 126 2.77 -11.49 1.78
N PHE A 127 3.14 -10.66 2.74
CA PHE A 127 4.54 -10.36 3.02
C PHE A 127 5.30 -11.62 3.43
N GLY A 128 4.76 -12.45 4.33
CA GLY A 128 5.38 -13.70 4.75
C GLY A 128 5.65 -14.66 3.58
N ASN A 129 4.69 -14.79 2.66
CA ASN A 129 4.85 -15.68 1.51
C ASN A 129 5.77 -15.14 0.40
N PHE A 130 5.77 -13.83 0.17
CA PHE A 130 6.49 -13.26 -0.96
C PHE A 130 7.83 -12.63 -0.59
N LEU A 131 8.03 -12.21 0.66
CA LEU A 131 9.29 -11.64 1.09
C LEU A 131 10.44 -12.64 0.98
N GLN A 132 10.19 -13.93 1.21
CA GLN A 132 11.15 -15.02 1.04
C GLN A 132 11.70 -15.15 -0.38
N GLN A 133 10.93 -14.69 -1.38
CA GLN A 133 11.33 -14.74 -2.78
C GLN A 133 12.18 -13.53 -3.20
N VAL A 134 12.30 -12.53 -2.34
CA VAL A 134 13.02 -11.30 -2.63
C VAL A 134 14.52 -11.53 -2.58
N ARG A 135 15.20 -11.22 -3.68
CA ARG A 135 16.66 -11.32 -3.79
C ARG A 135 17.34 -10.07 -3.20
N PRO A 136 18.64 -10.15 -2.85
CA PRO A 136 19.37 -9.01 -2.31
C PRO A 136 19.20 -7.76 -3.16
N ASN A 137 18.67 -6.70 -2.56
CA ASN A 137 18.41 -5.40 -3.18
C ASN A 137 18.48 -4.30 -2.12
N PHE A 138 18.43 -3.02 -2.54
CA PHE A 138 18.56 -1.89 -1.61
C PHE A 138 17.22 -1.36 -1.05
N PHE A 139 16.05 -1.86 -1.49
CA PHE A 139 14.77 -1.27 -1.13
C PHE A 139 13.79 -2.20 -0.40
N LEU A 140 13.80 -3.50 -0.69
CA LEU A 140 12.88 -4.48 -0.10
C LEU A 140 13.61 -5.53 0.73
N GLY A 141 13.06 -5.85 1.90
CA GLY A 141 13.58 -6.88 2.80
C GLY A 141 14.22 -6.32 4.06
N ILE A 142 14.80 -7.21 4.88
CA ILE A 142 15.51 -6.84 6.09
C ILE A 142 16.91 -6.36 5.72
N ARG A 143 17.17 -5.07 5.91
CA ARG A 143 18.41 -4.42 5.49
C ARG A 143 19.27 -4.04 6.70
N THR A 144 20.20 -4.89 6.99
CA THR A 144 21.27 -4.64 7.95
C THR A 144 22.60 -4.62 7.21
N PRO A 145 23.68 -4.08 7.78
CA PRO A 145 25.01 -4.17 7.17
C PRO A 145 25.38 -5.61 6.78
N TRP A 146 24.99 -6.58 7.58
CA TRP A 146 25.27 -8.01 7.37
C TRP A 146 24.48 -8.59 6.19
N THR A 147 23.17 -8.26 6.06
CA THR A 147 22.35 -8.73 4.94
C THR A 147 22.78 -8.11 3.62
N LEU A 148 23.27 -6.88 3.66
CA LEU A 148 23.77 -6.20 2.46
C LEU A 148 25.15 -6.66 2.04
N SER A 149 25.98 -7.17 2.97
CA SER A 149 27.34 -7.64 2.70
C SER A 149 27.44 -9.11 2.32
N SER A 150 26.42 -9.94 2.66
CA SER A 150 26.47 -11.39 2.45
C SER A 150 25.13 -11.95 1.95
N GLU A 151 25.16 -12.62 0.79
CA GLU A 151 24.00 -13.32 0.25
C GLU A 151 23.55 -14.51 1.13
N ASN A 152 24.48 -15.15 1.83
CA ASN A 152 24.16 -16.23 2.74
C ASN A 152 23.37 -15.71 3.94
N VAL A 153 23.80 -14.58 4.53
CA VAL A 153 23.08 -13.94 5.65
C VAL A 153 21.71 -13.45 5.18
N TRP A 154 21.60 -12.88 3.97
CA TRP A 154 20.31 -12.51 3.37
C TRP A 154 19.38 -13.72 3.31
N ARG A 155 19.84 -14.85 2.76
CA ARG A 155 19.03 -16.07 2.67
C ARG A 155 18.56 -16.59 4.03
N LEU A 156 19.43 -16.60 5.03
CA LEU A 156 19.10 -17.10 6.37
C LEU A 156 18.07 -16.26 7.11
N LEU A 157 18.00 -14.96 6.82
CA LEU A 157 17.05 -14.04 7.49
C LEU A 157 15.73 -13.86 6.74
N ILE A 158 15.68 -14.16 5.45
CA ILE A 158 14.50 -13.93 4.61
C ILE A 158 13.81 -15.26 4.22
N ASN A 159 14.51 -16.39 4.25
CA ASN A 159 13.96 -17.73 4.04
C ASN A 159 13.69 -18.44 5.36
#